data_542966f0a00bbfd2bc122a73b103ca09
#
_entry.id   542966f0a00bbfd2bc122a73b103ca09
#
_cell.length_a   1.000
_cell.length_b   1.000
_cell.length_c   1.000
_cell.angle_alpha   90.00
_cell.angle_beta   90.00
_cell.angle_gamma   90.00
#
_symmetry.space_group_name_H-M   'P 1'
#
loop_
_entity.id
_entity.type
_entity.pdbx_description
1 polymer ?
#
loop_
_entity_poly.entity_id
_entity_poly.type
_entity_poly.pdbx_seq_one_letter_code
_entity_poly.pdbx_strand_id
1 'polypeptide(L)'
;MYLIDSGAQYLDGTTDTTRTCHFGTPTAKEKEMYTRVLLGNLAIERLKMSKLSGLTGGSIDPLARQFLWHVNEDYMHGTGHGVGYFLMCHEGPHGIGGYEGNPPLTPGQVVSNEPGYYLENAFGIRIENIIFVKEYEKDNTKICFESFTIVPYENSLFDHDLLSKDVLDYINDFHQMV
;
A
#
# COMPACT_ATOMS: atom_id res chain seq x y z
N MET A 1 6.27 13.56 -14.13
CA MET A 1 5.63 12.56 -13.26
C MET A 1 4.11 12.62 -13.43
N TYR A 2 3.44 11.49 -13.39
CA TYR A 2 1.98 11.40 -13.55
C TYR A 2 1.42 10.40 -12.53
N LEU A 3 0.61 10.90 -11.60
CA LEU A 3 -0.14 10.08 -10.66
C LEU A 3 -1.53 9.82 -11.26
N ILE A 4 -1.92 8.58 -11.37
CA ILE A 4 -3.25 8.16 -11.80
C ILE A 4 -3.88 7.30 -10.71
N ASP A 5 -5.01 7.75 -10.21
CA ASP A 5 -5.91 7.03 -9.34
C ASP A 5 -7.12 6.62 -10.18
N SER A 6 -7.40 5.33 -10.25
CA SER A 6 -8.38 4.75 -11.14
C SER A 6 -9.24 3.73 -10.42
N GLY A 7 -10.52 4.05 -10.28
CA GLY A 7 -11.53 3.17 -9.71
C GLY A 7 -12.63 2.83 -10.71
N ALA A 8 -13.25 1.68 -10.54
CA ALA A 8 -14.42 1.25 -11.30
C ALA A 8 -15.39 0.45 -10.42
N GLN A 9 -16.68 0.57 -10.72
CA GLN A 9 -17.73 -0.20 -10.08
C GLN A 9 -18.30 -1.23 -11.04
N TYR A 10 -18.29 -2.48 -10.61
CA TYR A 10 -18.92 -3.62 -11.28
C TYR A 10 -20.10 -4.11 -10.43
N LEU A 11 -20.92 -5.01 -10.98
CA LEU A 11 -22.02 -5.63 -10.22
C LEU A 11 -21.52 -6.45 -9.02
N ASP A 12 -20.36 -7.07 -9.17
CA ASP A 12 -19.81 -8.04 -8.22
C ASP A 12 -18.56 -7.51 -7.49
N GLY A 13 -18.19 -6.23 -7.68
CA GLY A 13 -17.00 -5.71 -7.01
C GLY A 13 -16.64 -4.28 -7.39
N THR A 14 -15.74 -3.72 -6.60
CA THR A 14 -15.17 -2.38 -6.77
C THR A 14 -13.67 -2.51 -6.98
N THR A 15 -13.11 -1.74 -7.93
CA THR A 15 -11.67 -1.60 -8.08
C THR A 15 -11.23 -0.23 -7.61
N ASP A 16 -10.04 -0.17 -7.02
CA ASP A 16 -9.37 1.05 -6.60
C ASP A 16 -7.86 0.83 -6.70
N THR A 17 -7.19 1.64 -7.50
CA THR A 17 -5.75 1.44 -7.77
C THR A 17 -5.09 2.73 -8.15
N THR A 18 -4.01 3.08 -7.46
CA THR A 18 -3.17 4.21 -7.83
C THR A 18 -1.78 3.74 -8.26
N ARG A 19 -1.30 4.32 -9.35
CA ARG A 19 0.10 4.24 -9.78
C ARG A 19 0.65 5.64 -10.05
N THR A 20 1.94 5.79 -9.83
CA THR A 20 2.70 6.97 -10.24
C THR A 20 3.71 6.53 -11.29
N CYS A 21 3.61 7.11 -12.47
CA CYS A 21 4.48 6.83 -13.63
C CYS A 21 5.35 8.04 -13.96
N HIS A 22 6.46 7.83 -14.66
CA HIS A 22 7.34 8.91 -15.10
C HIS A 22 7.55 8.85 -16.63
N PHE A 23 7.35 9.99 -17.30
CA PHE A 23 7.62 10.15 -18.73
C PHE A 23 8.82 11.07 -18.91
N GLY A 24 10.01 10.48 -19.04
CA GLY A 24 11.27 11.21 -19.18
C GLY A 24 12.33 10.71 -18.20
N THR A 25 13.21 11.57 -17.73
CA THR A 25 14.29 11.22 -16.79
C THR A 25 13.94 11.71 -15.39
N PRO A 26 13.67 10.80 -14.43
CA PRO A 26 13.37 11.20 -13.07
C PRO A 26 14.57 11.83 -12.37
N THR A 27 14.31 12.81 -11.51
CA THR A 27 15.31 13.39 -10.62
C THR A 27 15.65 12.44 -9.46
N ALA A 28 16.76 12.65 -8.79
CA ALA A 28 17.13 11.88 -7.60
C ALA A 28 16.06 11.97 -6.50
N LYS A 29 15.47 13.16 -6.28
CA LYS A 29 14.41 13.37 -5.27
C LYS A 29 13.14 12.59 -5.62
N GLU A 30 12.73 12.56 -6.89
CA GLU A 30 11.57 11.78 -7.33
C GLU A 30 11.79 10.28 -7.10
N LYS A 31 12.96 9.75 -7.42
CA LYS A 31 13.33 8.36 -7.17
C LYS A 31 13.34 8.02 -5.68
N GLU A 32 14.01 8.85 -4.88
CA GLU A 32 14.08 8.67 -3.43
C GLU A 32 12.67 8.59 -2.83
N MET A 33 11.83 9.58 -3.11
CA MET A 33 10.50 9.65 -2.49
C MET A 33 9.58 8.54 -3.00
N TYR A 34 9.63 8.21 -4.29
CA TYR A 34 8.89 7.07 -4.84
C TYR A 34 9.27 5.76 -4.14
N THR A 35 10.57 5.53 -3.97
CA THR A 35 11.06 4.31 -3.33
C THR A 35 10.67 4.23 -1.86
N ARG A 36 10.67 5.36 -1.13
CA ARG A 36 10.19 5.41 0.26
C ARG A 36 8.71 5.09 0.37
N VAL A 37 7.88 5.62 -0.53
CA VAL A 37 6.44 5.30 -0.60
C VAL A 37 6.25 3.81 -0.93
N LEU A 38 6.98 3.28 -1.91
CA LEU A 38 6.95 1.86 -2.26
C LEU A 38 7.34 0.97 -1.08
N LEU A 39 8.41 1.30 -0.36
CA LEU A 39 8.83 0.56 0.84
C LEU A 39 7.74 0.57 1.91
N GLY A 40 7.03 1.68 2.08
CA GLY A 40 5.89 1.79 2.98
C GLY A 40 4.73 0.88 2.56
N ASN A 41 4.38 0.86 1.28
CA ASN A 41 3.36 -0.04 0.73
C ASN A 41 3.74 -1.51 0.96
N LEU A 42 4.97 -1.89 0.61
CA LEU A 42 5.46 -3.26 0.77
C LEU A 42 5.62 -3.69 2.24
N ALA A 43 5.87 -2.76 3.16
CA ALA A 43 5.96 -3.07 4.59
C ALA A 43 4.62 -3.56 5.15
N ILE A 44 3.50 -3.01 4.65
CA ILE A 44 2.15 -3.51 4.98
C ILE A 44 1.87 -4.83 4.26
N GLU A 45 2.06 -4.88 2.95
CA GLU A 45 1.67 -6.03 2.13
C GLU A 45 2.39 -7.33 2.55
N ARG A 46 3.65 -7.23 2.98
CA ARG A 46 4.47 -8.37 3.40
C ARG A 46 4.30 -8.77 4.87
N LEU A 47 3.43 -8.07 5.61
CA LEU A 47 3.25 -8.28 7.04
C LEU A 47 2.59 -9.63 7.34
N LYS A 48 3.08 -10.28 8.39
CA LYS A 48 2.50 -11.49 8.96
C LYS A 48 2.27 -11.26 10.45
N MET A 49 1.02 -11.40 10.89
CA MET A 49 0.60 -11.03 12.24
C MET A 49 0.00 -12.23 12.97
N SER A 50 0.18 -12.30 14.29
CA SER A 50 -0.56 -13.27 15.10
C SER A 50 -2.06 -12.92 15.10
N LYS A 51 -2.93 -13.91 14.91
CA LYS A 51 -4.39 -13.76 15.06
C LYS A 51 -4.79 -13.24 16.45
N LEU A 52 -3.99 -13.56 17.46
CA LEU A 52 -4.25 -13.18 18.85
C LEU A 52 -3.74 -11.79 19.23
N SER A 53 -3.03 -11.10 18.32
CA SER A 53 -2.44 -9.79 18.61
C SER A 53 -3.48 -8.68 18.78
N GLY A 54 -4.68 -8.86 18.19
CA GLY A 54 -5.70 -7.81 18.15
C GLY A 54 -5.27 -6.55 17.39
N LEU A 55 -4.26 -6.65 16.52
CA LEU A 55 -3.77 -5.51 15.75
C LEU A 55 -4.87 -4.95 14.85
N THR A 56 -5.01 -3.65 14.91
CA THR A 56 -5.91 -2.87 14.05
C THR A 56 -5.13 -2.26 12.88
N GLY A 57 -5.82 -1.75 11.88
CA GLY A 57 -5.17 -0.97 10.83
C GLY A 57 -4.39 0.25 11.36
N GLY A 58 -4.87 0.89 12.44
CA GLY A 58 -4.13 1.96 13.11
C GLY A 58 -2.82 1.48 13.73
N SER A 59 -2.75 0.22 14.18
CA SER A 59 -1.51 -0.35 14.75
C SER A 59 -0.42 -0.57 13.69
N ILE A 60 -0.79 -0.75 12.43
CA ILE A 60 0.15 -1.02 11.35
C ILE A 60 0.44 0.19 10.44
N ASP A 61 -0.36 1.25 10.52
CA ASP A 61 -0.16 2.50 9.77
C ASP A 61 1.27 3.07 9.89
N PRO A 62 1.91 3.10 11.09
CA PRO A 62 3.28 3.57 11.23
C PRO A 62 4.30 2.81 10.38
N LEU A 63 4.03 1.55 10.03
CA LEU A 63 4.92 0.75 9.18
C LEU A 63 5.00 1.30 7.76
N ALA A 64 3.91 1.88 7.24
CA ALA A 64 3.93 2.55 5.95
C ALA A 64 4.65 3.90 6.01
N ARG A 65 4.46 4.65 7.11
CA ARG A 65 5.00 6.02 7.26
C ARG A 65 6.47 6.08 7.61
N GLN A 66 7.02 5.07 8.27
CA GLN A 66 8.36 5.10 8.85
C GLN A 66 9.46 5.50 7.85
N PHE A 67 9.35 5.12 6.58
CA PHE A 67 10.36 5.44 5.55
C PHE A 67 10.36 6.92 5.16
N LEU A 68 9.22 7.59 5.27
CA LEU A 68 9.09 9.04 5.09
C LEU A 68 9.53 9.77 6.37
N TRP A 69 9.14 9.29 7.54
CA TRP A 69 9.56 9.87 8.83
C TRP A 69 11.08 9.91 9.00
N HIS A 70 11.82 8.94 8.43
CA HIS A 70 13.29 8.95 8.44
C HIS A 70 13.91 10.18 7.75
N VAL A 71 13.15 10.89 6.92
CA VAL A 71 13.56 12.11 6.23
C VAL A 71 12.68 13.30 6.60
N ASN A 72 11.95 13.22 7.72
CA ASN A 72 11.05 14.24 8.26
C ASN A 72 9.91 14.62 7.30
N GLU A 73 9.45 13.67 6.49
CA GLU A 73 8.32 13.80 5.58
C GLU A 73 7.15 12.92 6.05
N ASP A 74 5.94 13.26 5.62
CA ASP A 74 4.73 12.47 5.89
C ASP A 74 3.66 12.79 4.84
N TYR A 75 2.54 12.07 4.89
CA TYR A 75 1.32 12.36 4.15
C TYR A 75 0.14 12.51 5.11
N MET A 76 -0.87 13.34 4.73
CA MET A 76 -1.93 13.81 5.63
C MET A 76 -3.24 13.03 5.49
N HIS A 77 -3.26 11.95 4.72
CA HIS A 77 -4.43 11.07 4.58
C HIS A 77 -4.20 9.71 5.29
N GLY A 78 -5.24 8.90 5.44
CA GLY A 78 -5.10 7.53 5.92
C GLY A 78 -4.28 6.68 4.97
N THR A 79 -3.59 5.68 5.47
CA THR A 79 -2.84 4.74 4.63
C THR A 79 -3.75 3.79 3.86
N GLY A 80 -4.99 3.65 4.28
CA GLY A 80 -5.98 2.85 3.57
C GLY A 80 -7.34 2.84 4.26
N HIS A 81 -8.33 2.43 3.51
CA HIS A 81 -9.73 2.31 3.93
C HIS A 81 -10.27 0.92 3.61
N GLY A 82 -11.37 0.54 4.23
CA GLY A 82 -12.13 -0.64 3.81
C GLY A 82 -12.72 -0.42 2.41
N VAL A 83 -12.83 -1.48 1.64
CA VAL A 83 -13.40 -1.46 0.29
C VAL A 83 -14.64 -2.33 0.24
N GLY A 84 -15.77 -1.72 -0.07
CA GLY A 84 -17.04 -2.41 -0.27
C GLY A 84 -17.12 -3.04 -1.67
N TYR A 85 -17.89 -4.10 -1.77
CA TYR A 85 -18.08 -4.77 -3.07
C TYR A 85 -19.05 -4.03 -4.00
N PHE A 86 -19.92 -3.16 -3.44
CA PHE A 86 -20.97 -2.50 -4.23
C PHE A 86 -21.20 -1.04 -3.81
N LEU A 87 -20.87 -0.08 -4.68
CA LEU A 87 -21.10 1.36 -4.58
C LEU A 87 -20.45 2.09 -3.37
N MET A 88 -19.70 1.40 -2.55
CA MET A 88 -19.00 1.96 -1.39
C MET A 88 -17.50 1.67 -1.50
N CYS A 89 -16.80 2.44 -2.33
CA CYS A 89 -15.35 2.31 -2.44
C CYS A 89 -14.68 2.52 -1.07
N HIS A 90 -15.10 3.53 -0.31
CA HIS A 90 -14.66 3.76 1.06
C HIS A 90 -15.69 3.20 2.05
N GLU A 91 -15.56 1.94 2.40
CA GLU A 91 -16.49 1.25 3.30
C GLU A 91 -15.80 0.82 4.60
N GLY A 92 -16.19 1.43 5.72
CA GLY A 92 -15.77 1.04 7.05
C GLY A 92 -16.48 -0.24 7.56
N PRO A 93 -16.20 -0.65 8.82
CA PRO A 93 -15.51 0.09 9.88
C PRO A 93 -13.98 -0.11 9.91
N HIS A 94 -13.41 -0.99 9.11
CA HIS A 94 -11.98 -1.26 9.06
C HIS A 94 -11.26 -0.35 8.05
N GLY A 95 -9.96 -0.17 8.22
CA GLY A 95 -9.07 0.63 7.37
C GLY A 95 -7.66 0.66 7.96
N ILE A 96 -6.71 1.26 7.27
CA ILE A 96 -5.33 1.45 7.73
C ILE A 96 -5.11 2.94 8.00
N GLY A 97 -5.02 3.32 9.27
CA GLY A 97 -4.88 4.71 9.69
C GLY A 97 -5.28 4.93 11.14
N GLY A 98 -5.05 6.14 11.64
CA GLY A 98 -5.28 6.53 13.04
C GLY A 98 -6.75 6.80 13.39
N TYR A 99 -7.69 6.06 12.85
CA TYR A 99 -9.10 6.21 13.22
C TYR A 99 -9.38 5.54 14.57
N GLU A 100 -9.93 6.30 15.51
CA GLU A 100 -10.43 5.74 16.77
C GLU A 100 -11.54 4.71 16.46
N GLY A 101 -11.43 3.53 17.09
CA GLY A 101 -12.44 2.49 16.98
C GLY A 101 -12.31 1.53 15.80
N ASN A 102 -11.21 1.54 15.06
CA ASN A 102 -10.95 0.50 14.06
C ASN A 102 -11.01 -0.90 14.69
N PRO A 103 -11.77 -1.83 14.13
CA PRO A 103 -11.78 -3.20 14.61
C PRO A 103 -10.43 -3.90 14.33
N PRO A 104 -10.11 -4.98 15.06
CA PRO A 104 -8.97 -5.82 14.71
C PRO A 104 -9.06 -6.33 13.27
N LEU A 105 -7.90 -6.46 12.65
CA LEU A 105 -7.79 -7.05 11.31
C LEU A 105 -8.08 -8.55 11.38
N THR A 106 -9.03 -9.00 10.57
CA THR A 106 -9.51 -10.39 10.53
C THR A 106 -9.62 -10.90 9.08
N PRO A 107 -9.45 -12.21 8.85
CA PRO A 107 -9.61 -12.79 7.52
C PRO A 107 -10.94 -12.42 6.85
N GLY A 108 -10.87 -12.09 5.56
CA GLY A 108 -12.01 -11.68 4.74
C GLY A 108 -12.17 -10.16 4.61
N GLN A 109 -11.50 -9.36 5.42
CA GLN A 109 -11.51 -7.90 5.24
C GLN A 109 -10.69 -7.51 4.02
N VAL A 110 -11.23 -6.56 3.25
CA VAL A 110 -10.59 -5.95 2.07
C VAL A 110 -10.27 -4.50 2.40
N VAL A 111 -9.04 -4.09 2.16
CA VAL A 111 -8.58 -2.72 2.44
C VAL A 111 -7.71 -2.19 1.30
N SER A 112 -7.72 -0.88 1.09
CA SER A 112 -6.67 -0.23 0.31
C SER A 112 -5.38 -0.14 1.13
N ASN A 113 -4.24 -0.10 0.44
CA ASN A 113 -2.91 0.16 0.99
C ASN A 113 -2.24 1.16 0.07
N GLU A 114 -2.35 2.46 0.43
CA GLU A 114 -2.16 3.60 -0.47
C GLU A 114 -1.26 4.71 0.10
N PRO A 115 -0.10 4.42 0.69
CA PRO A 115 0.81 5.47 1.14
C PRO A 115 1.17 6.42 -0.01
N GLY A 116 1.47 7.67 0.34
CA GLY A 116 1.79 8.70 -0.64
C GLY A 116 2.84 9.70 -0.17
N TYR A 117 3.25 10.57 -1.07
CA TYR A 117 4.07 11.75 -0.80
C TYR A 117 3.68 12.88 -1.76
N TYR A 118 3.52 14.08 -1.25
CA TYR A 118 3.03 15.22 -2.04
C TYR A 118 3.87 16.45 -1.77
N LEU A 119 4.63 16.87 -2.79
CA LEU A 119 5.42 18.10 -2.74
C LEU A 119 4.66 19.21 -3.47
N GLU A 120 4.22 20.21 -2.70
CA GLU A 120 3.40 21.30 -3.21
C GLU A 120 4.06 22.00 -4.41
N ASN A 121 3.27 22.27 -5.45
CA ASN A 121 3.71 22.89 -6.72
C ASN A 121 4.81 22.12 -7.48
N ALA A 122 5.08 20.86 -7.15
CA ALA A 122 6.10 20.06 -7.80
C ALA A 122 5.57 18.72 -8.30
N PHE A 123 5.31 17.75 -7.41
CA PHE A 123 4.82 16.43 -7.80
C PHE A 123 4.11 15.72 -6.65
N GLY A 124 3.28 14.72 -7.01
CA GLY A 124 2.68 13.80 -6.07
C GLY A 124 3.00 12.35 -6.43
N ILE A 125 3.11 11.54 -5.40
CA ILE A 125 3.31 10.09 -5.49
C ILE A 125 2.26 9.40 -4.64
N ARG A 126 1.56 8.40 -5.19
CA ARG A 126 0.80 7.42 -4.43
C ARG A 126 0.97 6.06 -5.10
N ILE A 127 1.14 5.03 -4.30
CA ILE A 127 1.17 3.64 -4.75
C ILE A 127 0.11 2.91 -3.96
N GLU A 128 -0.87 2.38 -4.66
CA GLU A 128 -2.03 1.75 -4.06
C GLU A 128 -2.29 0.37 -4.62
N ASN A 129 -2.46 -0.57 -3.72
CA ASN A 129 -3.01 -1.89 -3.99
C ASN A 129 -4.23 -2.13 -3.12
N ILE A 130 -5.23 -2.81 -3.65
CA ILE A 130 -6.26 -3.44 -2.84
C ILE A 130 -5.72 -4.76 -2.34
N ILE A 131 -5.72 -4.92 -1.04
CA ILE A 131 -5.23 -6.12 -0.35
C ILE A 131 -6.34 -6.71 0.52
N PHE A 132 -6.32 -8.02 0.71
CA PHE A 132 -7.25 -8.66 1.63
C PHE A 132 -6.52 -9.45 2.71
N VAL A 133 -7.12 -9.49 3.87
CA VAL A 133 -6.63 -10.25 5.02
C VAL A 133 -7.00 -11.72 4.85
N LYS A 134 -6.01 -12.61 4.91
CA LYS A 134 -6.22 -14.06 4.85
C LYS A 134 -5.46 -14.79 5.96
N GLU A 135 -5.82 -16.03 6.18
CA GLU A 135 -5.02 -16.92 7.02
C GLU A 135 -3.67 -17.20 6.34
N TYR A 136 -2.59 -17.20 7.11
CA TYR A 136 -1.29 -17.54 6.57
C TYR A 136 -1.15 -19.06 6.43
N GLU A 137 -1.05 -19.56 5.20
CA GLU A 137 -1.11 -21.00 4.87
C GLU A 137 -0.06 -21.85 5.59
N LYS A 138 1.12 -21.28 5.85
CA LYS A 138 2.23 -22.00 6.52
C LYS A 138 2.13 -22.01 8.04
N ASP A 139 1.22 -21.22 8.62
CA ASP A 139 1.03 -21.11 10.07
C ASP A 139 -0.35 -20.54 10.38
N ASN A 140 -1.29 -21.41 10.70
CA ASN A 140 -2.69 -21.05 10.95
C ASN A 140 -2.92 -20.19 12.20
N THR A 141 -1.90 -19.93 12.99
CA THR A 141 -1.95 -18.96 14.11
C THR A 141 -1.74 -17.52 13.64
N LYS A 142 -1.43 -17.33 12.35
CA LYS A 142 -1.13 -16.03 11.74
C LYS A 142 -2.11 -15.67 10.64
N ILE A 143 -2.20 -14.37 10.39
CA ILE A 143 -2.83 -13.76 9.23
C ILE A 143 -1.78 -13.02 8.42
N CYS A 144 -2.04 -12.83 7.14
CA CYS A 144 -1.22 -12.05 6.23
C CYS A 144 -2.12 -11.30 5.23
N PHE A 145 -1.51 -10.49 4.42
CA PHE A 145 -2.18 -9.84 3.29
C PHE A 145 -1.87 -10.56 1.99
N GLU A 146 -2.80 -10.48 1.05
CA GLU A 146 -2.61 -10.84 -0.35
C GLU A 146 -3.19 -9.74 -1.23
N SER A 147 -2.48 -9.36 -2.29
CA SER A 147 -2.91 -8.31 -3.20
C SER A 147 -3.88 -8.81 -4.27
N PHE A 148 -4.99 -8.10 -4.47
CA PHE A 148 -5.84 -8.24 -5.65
C PHE A 148 -5.30 -7.43 -6.83
N THR A 149 -4.61 -6.31 -6.54
CA THR A 149 -4.04 -5.45 -7.57
C THR A 149 -2.75 -6.07 -8.11
N ILE A 150 -2.71 -6.34 -9.42
CA ILE A 150 -1.55 -6.90 -10.12
C ILE A 150 -1.04 -5.94 -11.21
N VAL A 151 -0.94 -4.65 -10.88
CA VAL A 151 -0.41 -3.61 -11.75
C VAL A 151 1.06 -3.35 -11.42
N PRO A 152 1.98 -3.36 -12.39
CA PRO A 152 3.42 -3.22 -12.11
C PRO A 152 3.77 -1.87 -11.48
N TYR A 153 4.87 -1.86 -10.73
CA TYR A 153 5.50 -0.65 -10.22
C TYR A 153 6.39 -0.01 -11.29
N GLU A 154 6.59 1.32 -11.22
CA GLU A 154 7.39 2.08 -12.18
C GLU A 154 8.89 1.96 -11.89
N ASN A 155 9.57 1.05 -12.59
CA ASN A 155 10.99 0.74 -12.38
C ASN A 155 11.92 1.94 -12.58
N SER A 156 11.57 2.90 -13.46
CA SER A 156 12.40 4.08 -13.72
C SER A 156 12.52 4.99 -12.50
N LEU A 157 11.56 4.87 -11.56
CA LEU A 157 11.50 5.63 -10.31
C LEU A 157 12.18 4.92 -9.13
N PHE A 158 12.85 3.78 -9.35
CA PHE A 158 13.55 3.12 -8.26
C PHE A 158 14.88 3.82 -7.92
N ASP A 159 15.06 4.10 -6.63
CA ASP A 159 16.36 4.35 -6.02
C ASP A 159 16.90 3.02 -5.49
N HIS A 160 17.81 2.42 -6.26
CA HIS A 160 18.35 1.10 -5.94
C HIS A 160 19.19 1.08 -4.67
N ASP A 161 19.71 2.21 -4.21
CA ASP A 161 20.48 2.31 -2.97
C ASP A 161 19.59 2.12 -1.73
N LEU A 162 18.29 2.35 -1.86
CA LEU A 162 17.31 2.15 -0.79
C LEU A 162 16.68 0.74 -0.81
N LEU A 163 16.85 -0.03 -1.88
CA LEU A 163 16.21 -1.33 -2.06
C LEU A 163 17.15 -2.47 -1.66
N SER A 164 16.78 -3.22 -0.63
CA SER A 164 17.49 -4.45 -0.29
C SER A 164 17.23 -5.53 -1.34
N LYS A 165 18.15 -6.53 -1.41
CA LYS A 165 17.97 -7.66 -2.32
C LYS A 165 16.63 -8.38 -2.10
N ASP A 166 16.24 -8.59 -0.86
CA ASP A 166 14.97 -9.27 -0.50
C ASP A 166 13.72 -8.49 -0.99
N VAL A 167 13.78 -7.16 -0.95
CA VAL A 167 12.71 -6.30 -1.51
C VAL A 167 12.69 -6.37 -3.03
N LEU A 168 13.86 -6.34 -3.68
CA LEU A 168 13.95 -6.47 -5.14
C LEU A 168 13.46 -7.83 -5.62
N ASP A 169 13.82 -8.91 -4.94
CA ASP A 169 13.34 -10.26 -5.25
C ASP A 169 11.80 -10.31 -5.15
N TYR A 170 11.21 -9.73 -4.09
CA TYR A 170 9.75 -9.63 -3.94
C TYR A 170 9.08 -8.82 -5.07
N ILE A 171 9.65 -7.67 -5.45
CA ILE A 171 9.13 -6.85 -6.55
C ILE A 171 9.20 -7.63 -7.88
N ASN A 172 10.29 -8.35 -8.12
CA ASN A 172 10.44 -9.15 -9.33
C ASN A 172 9.42 -10.29 -9.38
N ASP A 173 9.19 -10.99 -8.27
CA ASP A 173 8.15 -12.03 -8.19
C ASP A 173 6.76 -11.43 -8.45
N PHE A 174 6.46 -10.25 -7.88
CA PHE A 174 5.23 -9.54 -8.14
C PHE A 174 5.07 -9.17 -9.63
N HIS A 175 6.12 -8.64 -10.26
CA HIS A 175 6.09 -8.29 -11.69
C HIS A 175 5.96 -9.52 -12.61
N GLN A 176 6.30 -10.73 -12.16
CA GLN A 176 6.07 -11.95 -12.93
C GLN A 176 4.60 -12.41 -12.92
N MET A 177 3.77 -11.89 -12.01
CA MET A 177 2.33 -12.19 -11.97
C MET A 177 1.54 -11.33 -12.97
N VAL A 178 2.14 -10.29 -13.52
CA VAL A 178 1.58 -9.36 -14.51
C VAL A 178 1.96 -9.80 -15.91
#